data_1cf9357ff1b6f19891e5223b3e3625fb
#
_entry.id   1cf9357ff1b6f19891e5223b3e3625fb
#
_cell.length_a   1.000
_cell.length_b   1.000
_cell.length_c   1.000
_cell.angle_alpha   90.00
_cell.angle_beta   90.00
_cell.angle_gamma   90.00
#
_symmetry.space_group_name_H-M   'P 1'
#
loop_
_entity.id
_entity.type
_entity.pdbx_description
1 polymer ?
#
loop_
_entity_poly.entity_id
_entity_poly.type
_entity_poly.pdbx_seq_one_letter_code
_entity_poly.pdbx_strand_id
1 'polypeptide(L)'
;MPNFIKTFIPLLFLVVLNPGCNNQDDSSPYEELLSRPPYSKLTDSIHQNSSDPDLYYRRGMLLFKNNNNPPALADFRKAWSLNKKETYAINISNILSEEKPDSAISFLQEALNTLPASIPLRINLIQAYADKQKTDEALTICDSVLQQHPGQVGILMMKSDLLDQKNDSIGSLKTLEQAYLFAPGNEDLCYNLAFKYAQSKNSKALTLCDSLLHNDTILKKGEPYYFKGVYYSNVNEKIKALDYFNKAIQNDYNFLDAYMDKGRILFEQKKYNDASGVFQLTLKISSTYADAYFWLGKCQEALGQKEDARLNYQRAYGFDKSLTEAKDAAERL
;
A
#
# COMPACT_ATOMS: atom_id res chain seq x y z
N MET A 1 -64.16 68.07 5.65
CA MET A 1 -63.34 67.87 6.85
C MET A 1 -62.02 67.44 6.42
N PRO A 2 -60.96 68.09 6.87
CA PRO A 2 -59.80 68.29 5.99
C PRO A 2 -58.74 67.19 6.06
N ASN A 3 -58.20 66.93 4.84
CA ASN A 3 -57.07 66.05 4.56
C ASN A 3 -55.76 66.68 5.08
N PHE A 4 -55.02 65.92 5.88
CA PHE A 4 -53.60 66.22 6.21
C PHE A 4 -52.66 65.48 5.26
N ILE A 5 -52.03 66.24 4.35
CA ILE A 5 -50.97 65.84 3.48
C ILE A 5 -49.66 65.87 4.31
N LYS A 6 -49.07 64.70 4.56
CA LYS A 6 -47.69 64.63 5.12
C LYS A 6 -46.66 64.59 3.97
N THR A 7 -45.94 65.69 3.82
CA THR A 7 -44.83 65.81 2.94
C THR A 7 -43.65 65.02 3.47
N PHE A 8 -43.20 64.04 2.67
CA PHE A 8 -42.00 63.22 2.91
C PHE A 8 -40.82 63.94 2.26
N ILE A 9 -39.81 64.37 3.02
CA ILE A 9 -38.53 64.88 2.55
C ILE A 9 -37.59 63.69 2.43
N PRO A 10 -37.04 63.34 1.26
CA PRO A 10 -36.01 62.30 1.18
C PRO A 10 -34.66 62.85 1.68
N LEU A 11 -34.14 62.22 2.72
CA LEU A 11 -32.80 62.44 3.20
C LEU A 11 -31.81 61.75 2.23
N LEU A 12 -31.08 62.58 1.49
CA LEU A 12 -30.06 62.14 0.54
C LEU A 12 -28.84 61.69 1.35
N PHE A 13 -28.66 60.37 1.49
CA PHE A 13 -27.40 59.79 2.06
C PHE A 13 -26.31 59.85 0.97
N LEU A 14 -25.38 60.76 1.16
CA LEU A 14 -24.12 60.81 0.37
C LEU A 14 -23.27 59.59 0.83
N VAL A 15 -23.27 58.53 0.06
CA VAL A 15 -22.29 57.45 0.21
C VAL A 15 -20.96 57.95 -0.34
N VAL A 16 -20.05 58.30 0.53
CA VAL A 16 -18.66 58.53 0.21
C VAL A 16 -18.06 57.15 -0.11
N LEU A 17 -17.95 56.86 -1.40
CA LEU A 17 -17.14 55.74 -1.86
C LEU A 17 -15.67 56.05 -1.60
N ASN A 18 -15.13 55.58 -0.50
CA ASN A 18 -13.69 55.44 -0.36
C ASN A 18 -13.23 54.35 -1.32
N PRO A 19 -12.33 54.65 -2.28
CA PRO A 19 -11.61 53.61 -2.98
C PRO A 19 -10.54 53.08 -2.00
N GLY A 20 -10.96 52.19 -1.10
CA GLY A 20 -10.03 51.36 -0.36
C GLY A 20 -9.30 50.51 -1.41
N CYS A 21 -8.03 50.77 -1.60
CA CYS A 21 -7.10 49.86 -2.23
C CYS A 21 -7.25 48.54 -1.50
N ASN A 22 -7.92 47.60 -2.10
CA ASN A 22 -7.95 46.21 -1.67
C ASN A 22 -6.60 45.63 -2.12
N ASN A 23 -5.53 45.93 -1.38
CA ASN A 23 -4.33 45.10 -1.39
C ASN A 23 -4.78 43.77 -0.78
N GLN A 24 -5.28 42.87 -1.63
CA GLN A 24 -5.21 41.46 -1.30
C GLN A 24 -3.71 41.21 -1.07
N ASP A 25 -3.37 41.03 0.20
CA ASP A 25 -2.07 40.50 0.57
C ASP A 25 -1.95 39.15 -0.15
N ASP A 26 -1.19 39.14 -1.24
CA ASP A 26 -0.73 37.94 -1.97
C ASP A 26 0.29 37.17 -1.11
N SER A 27 0.30 37.37 0.21
CA SER A 27 1.17 36.64 1.13
C SER A 27 0.74 35.18 1.18
N SER A 28 1.68 34.32 0.86
CA SER A 28 1.47 32.88 0.99
C SER A 28 1.02 32.54 2.42
N PRO A 29 0.00 31.68 2.61
CA PRO A 29 -0.41 31.24 3.96
C PRO A 29 0.73 30.57 4.74
N TYR A 30 1.88 30.33 4.09
CA TYR A 30 3.07 29.71 4.68
C TYR A 30 4.24 30.67 4.85
N GLU A 31 4.06 32.00 4.70
CA GLU A 31 5.13 32.97 4.68
C GLU A 31 5.97 32.96 5.95
N GLU A 32 5.33 32.83 7.12
CA GLU A 32 6.03 32.73 8.39
C GLU A 32 6.95 31.50 8.45
N LEU A 33 6.53 30.35 7.94
CA LEU A 33 7.35 29.14 7.84
C LEU A 33 8.49 29.34 6.86
N LEU A 34 8.18 29.89 5.68
CA LEU A 34 9.13 30.01 4.56
C LEU A 34 10.22 31.06 4.80
N SER A 35 9.98 32.05 5.68
CA SER A 35 10.96 33.06 6.07
C SER A 35 11.99 32.59 7.11
N ARG A 36 11.80 31.40 7.69
CA ARG A 36 12.68 30.83 8.72
C ARG A 36 13.65 29.78 8.14
N PRO A 37 14.82 29.58 8.75
CA PRO A 37 15.66 28.43 8.44
C PRO A 37 14.89 27.09 8.63
N PRO A 38 15.08 26.10 7.76
CA PRO A 38 16.09 26.03 6.69
C PRO A 38 15.60 26.60 5.33
N TYR A 39 14.40 27.18 5.24
CA TYR A 39 13.75 27.56 3.97
C TYR A 39 14.11 28.96 3.48
N SER A 40 14.45 29.89 4.38
CA SER A 40 14.64 31.33 4.10
C SER A 40 15.57 31.59 2.93
N LYS A 41 16.74 30.92 2.85
CA LYS A 41 17.70 31.14 1.75
C LYS A 41 17.11 30.82 0.36
N LEU A 42 16.28 29.77 0.26
CA LEU A 42 15.60 29.45 -1.00
C LEU A 42 14.46 30.44 -1.27
N THR A 43 13.78 30.89 -0.22
CA THR A 43 12.73 31.90 -0.32
C THR A 43 13.31 33.23 -0.85
N ASP A 44 14.46 33.69 -0.32
CA ASP A 44 15.16 34.88 -0.84
C ASP A 44 15.57 34.70 -2.30
N SER A 45 16.07 33.53 -2.67
CA SER A 45 16.44 33.23 -4.07
C SER A 45 15.21 33.24 -4.99
N ILE A 46 14.05 32.74 -4.53
CA ILE A 46 12.80 32.79 -5.27
C ILE A 46 12.31 34.23 -5.45
N HIS A 47 12.44 35.10 -4.43
CA HIS A 47 12.09 36.49 -4.55
C HIS A 47 12.96 37.21 -5.62
N GLN A 48 14.24 36.83 -5.75
CA GLN A 48 15.14 37.38 -6.77
C GLN A 48 14.86 36.80 -8.16
N ASN A 49 14.45 35.56 -8.26
CA ASN A 49 14.18 34.90 -9.54
C ASN A 49 12.92 33.98 -9.43
N SER A 50 11.76 34.60 -9.46
CA SER A 50 10.46 33.92 -9.33
C SER A 50 10.05 33.06 -10.54
N SER A 51 10.80 33.13 -11.63
CA SER A 51 10.57 32.36 -12.86
C SER A 51 11.39 31.07 -12.94
N ASP A 52 12.29 30.82 -11.97
CA ASP A 52 13.11 29.61 -11.93
C ASP A 52 12.36 28.45 -11.25
N PRO A 53 11.91 27.42 -12.00
CA PRO A 53 11.18 26.29 -11.44
C PRO A 53 12.02 25.44 -10.49
N ASP A 54 13.35 25.39 -10.68
CA ASP A 54 14.22 24.54 -9.86
C ASP A 54 14.37 25.09 -8.42
N LEU A 55 14.22 26.40 -8.21
CA LEU A 55 14.19 26.98 -6.87
C LEU A 55 12.97 26.53 -6.08
N TYR A 56 11.78 26.56 -6.69
CA TYR A 56 10.56 26.03 -6.08
C TYR A 56 10.67 24.53 -5.82
N TYR A 57 11.17 23.78 -6.79
CA TYR A 57 11.36 22.35 -6.62
C TYR A 57 12.29 22.03 -5.44
N ARG A 58 13.42 22.71 -5.32
CA ARG A 58 14.37 22.52 -4.22
C ARG A 58 13.76 22.87 -2.87
N ARG A 59 12.99 23.97 -2.78
CA ARG A 59 12.29 24.33 -1.55
C ARG A 59 11.18 23.33 -1.24
N GLY A 60 10.41 22.92 -2.21
CA GLY A 60 9.41 21.87 -2.09
C GLY A 60 9.97 20.53 -1.57
N MET A 61 11.13 20.09 -2.11
CA MET A 61 11.82 18.89 -1.61
C MET A 61 12.27 19.03 -0.16
N LEU A 62 12.76 20.19 0.26
CA LEU A 62 13.17 20.45 1.62
C LEU A 62 11.95 20.47 2.58
N LEU A 63 10.84 21.05 2.14
CA LEU A 63 9.56 21.06 2.86
C LEU A 63 9.02 19.64 3.03
N PHE A 64 9.00 18.88 1.95
CA PHE A 64 8.53 17.49 1.94
C PHE A 64 9.35 16.60 2.89
N LYS A 65 10.68 16.72 2.85
CA LYS A 65 11.58 16.00 3.76
C LYS A 65 11.29 16.30 5.24
N ASN A 66 10.78 17.49 5.55
CA ASN A 66 10.41 17.92 6.89
C ASN A 66 8.90 17.72 7.20
N ASN A 67 8.20 16.90 6.44
CA ASN A 67 6.77 16.59 6.59
C ASN A 67 5.84 17.82 6.47
N ASN A 68 6.27 18.87 5.76
CA ASN A 68 5.46 20.05 5.46
C ASN A 68 4.80 19.89 4.08
N ASN A 69 3.91 18.91 3.93
CA ASN A 69 3.29 18.54 2.66
C ASN A 69 2.50 19.67 1.99
N PRO A 70 1.64 20.46 2.67
CA PRO A 70 0.86 21.49 1.99
C PRO A 70 1.72 22.58 1.32
N PRO A 71 2.73 23.21 1.96
CA PRO A 71 3.61 24.16 1.29
C PRO A 71 4.53 23.48 0.26
N ALA A 72 4.96 22.22 0.46
CA ALA A 72 5.70 21.45 -0.54
C ALA A 72 4.88 21.26 -1.83
N LEU A 73 3.61 20.89 -1.69
CA LEU A 73 2.68 20.73 -2.82
C LEU A 73 2.50 22.06 -3.58
N ALA A 74 2.39 23.19 -2.86
CA ALA A 74 2.29 24.51 -3.49
C ALA A 74 3.55 24.81 -4.34
N ASP A 75 4.73 24.55 -3.79
CA ASP A 75 6.00 24.74 -4.49
C ASP A 75 6.15 23.81 -5.70
N PHE A 76 5.83 22.52 -5.57
CA PHE A 76 5.87 21.59 -6.71
C PHE A 76 4.88 21.97 -7.81
N ARG A 77 3.68 22.43 -7.45
CA ARG A 77 2.70 22.95 -8.43
C ARG A 77 3.21 24.20 -9.13
N LYS A 78 3.88 25.10 -8.41
CA LYS A 78 4.50 26.28 -9.02
C LYS A 78 5.62 25.88 -9.98
N ALA A 79 6.51 24.95 -9.57
CA ALA A 79 7.54 24.41 -10.45
C ALA A 79 6.93 23.77 -11.72
N TRP A 80 5.87 22.96 -11.55
CA TRP A 80 5.13 22.35 -12.66
C TRP A 80 4.45 23.37 -13.57
N SER A 81 3.93 24.46 -13.04
CA SER A 81 3.32 25.52 -13.85
C SER A 81 4.36 26.23 -14.73
N LEU A 82 5.57 26.42 -14.23
CA LEU A 82 6.67 27.08 -14.94
C LEU A 82 7.37 26.16 -15.95
N ASN A 83 7.50 24.88 -15.63
CA ASN A 83 8.13 23.89 -16.49
C ASN A 83 7.52 22.50 -16.26
N LYS A 84 7.11 21.81 -17.30
CA LYS A 84 6.43 20.52 -17.26
C LYS A 84 7.45 19.36 -17.16
N LYS A 85 8.25 19.32 -16.08
CA LYS A 85 9.19 18.21 -15.83
C LYS A 85 8.49 17.06 -15.11
N GLU A 86 8.76 15.84 -15.54
CA GLU A 86 8.23 14.59 -14.95
C GLU A 86 8.44 14.51 -13.44
N THR A 87 9.63 14.89 -12.96
CA THR A 87 9.96 14.84 -11.52
C THR A 87 9.04 15.72 -10.67
N TYR A 88 8.58 16.86 -11.18
CA TYR A 88 7.65 17.72 -10.46
C TYR A 88 6.28 17.06 -10.35
N ALA A 89 5.81 16.47 -11.45
CA ALA A 89 4.52 15.76 -11.48
C ALA A 89 4.52 14.53 -10.56
N ILE A 90 5.61 13.78 -10.51
CA ILE A 90 5.77 12.64 -9.58
C ILE A 90 5.60 13.10 -8.13
N ASN A 91 6.30 14.18 -7.71
CA ASN A 91 6.20 14.65 -6.32
C ASN A 91 4.80 15.20 -5.98
N ILE A 92 4.14 15.87 -6.93
CA ILE A 92 2.74 16.31 -6.76
C ILE A 92 1.84 15.10 -6.56
N SER A 93 1.95 14.08 -7.42
CA SER A 93 1.11 12.89 -7.35
C SER A 93 1.34 12.11 -6.06
N ASN A 94 2.58 12.00 -5.58
CA ASN A 94 2.89 11.29 -4.34
C ASN A 94 2.18 11.95 -3.13
N ILE A 95 2.29 13.28 -2.97
CA ILE A 95 1.59 13.99 -1.88
C ILE A 95 0.06 13.85 -2.04
N LEU A 96 -0.46 14.00 -3.26
CA LEU A 96 -1.89 13.88 -3.49
C LEU A 96 -2.42 12.47 -3.23
N SER A 97 -1.65 11.43 -3.52
CA SER A 97 -2.07 10.04 -3.26
C SER A 97 -2.31 9.76 -1.78
N GLU A 98 -1.49 10.35 -0.90
CA GLU A 98 -1.67 10.22 0.55
C GLU A 98 -2.85 11.05 1.09
N GLU A 99 -3.00 12.30 0.62
CA GLU A 99 -3.95 13.25 1.22
C GLU A 99 -5.30 13.27 0.49
N LYS A 100 -5.31 13.16 -0.83
CA LYS A 100 -6.47 13.34 -1.70
C LYS A 100 -6.42 12.42 -2.92
N PRO A 101 -6.66 11.11 -2.78
CA PRO A 101 -6.45 10.13 -3.84
C PRO A 101 -7.19 10.43 -5.16
N ASP A 102 -8.42 10.97 -5.10
CA ASP A 102 -9.18 11.32 -6.32
C ASP A 102 -8.53 12.51 -7.06
N SER A 103 -7.94 13.45 -6.32
CA SER A 103 -7.17 14.55 -6.91
C SER A 103 -5.85 14.08 -7.52
N ALA A 104 -5.23 13.02 -6.95
CA ALA A 104 -4.05 12.38 -7.53
C ALA A 104 -4.36 11.79 -8.90
N ILE A 105 -5.44 11.02 -9.02
CA ILE A 105 -5.88 10.43 -10.29
C ILE A 105 -6.13 11.52 -11.34
N SER A 106 -6.91 12.55 -10.98
CA SER A 106 -7.22 13.66 -11.92
C SER A 106 -5.97 14.39 -12.38
N PHE A 107 -5.05 14.68 -11.45
CA PHE A 107 -3.78 15.32 -11.77
C PHE A 107 -2.89 14.45 -12.66
N LEU A 108 -2.79 13.15 -12.36
CA LEU A 108 -1.97 12.21 -13.15
C LEU A 108 -2.49 12.07 -14.59
N GLN A 109 -3.82 12.05 -14.77
CA GLN A 109 -4.43 12.05 -16.10
C GLN A 109 -4.09 13.35 -16.88
N GLU A 110 -4.17 14.51 -16.23
CA GLU A 110 -3.77 15.79 -16.84
C GLU A 110 -2.27 15.80 -17.17
N ALA A 111 -1.42 15.35 -16.25
CA ALA A 111 0.03 15.30 -16.45
C ALA A 111 0.42 14.37 -17.62
N LEU A 112 -0.27 13.25 -17.77
CA LEU A 112 -0.07 12.31 -18.88
C LEU A 112 -0.53 12.88 -20.24
N ASN A 113 -1.47 13.84 -20.29
CA ASN A 113 -1.75 14.57 -21.53
C ASN A 113 -0.55 15.42 -21.99
N THR A 114 0.25 15.90 -21.02
CA THR A 114 1.45 16.69 -21.31
C THR A 114 2.69 15.81 -21.53
N LEU A 115 2.80 14.70 -20.80
CA LEU A 115 3.92 13.76 -20.83
C LEU A 115 3.41 12.34 -21.16
N PRO A 116 2.90 12.10 -22.38
CA PRO A 116 2.21 10.84 -22.70
C PRO A 116 3.12 9.61 -22.69
N ALA A 117 4.43 9.78 -22.78
CA ALA A 117 5.39 8.68 -22.78
C ALA A 117 5.92 8.33 -21.37
N SER A 118 5.51 9.07 -20.33
CA SER A 118 6.02 8.85 -18.97
C SER A 118 5.52 7.53 -18.38
N ILE A 119 6.42 6.57 -18.25
CA ILE A 119 6.15 5.32 -17.54
C ILE A 119 6.01 5.56 -16.02
N PRO A 120 6.85 6.38 -15.35
CA PRO A 120 6.69 6.68 -13.93
C PRO A 120 5.31 7.27 -13.56
N LEU A 121 4.78 8.20 -14.37
CA LEU A 121 3.43 8.73 -14.11
C LEU A 121 2.33 7.68 -14.31
N ARG A 122 2.51 6.77 -15.28
CA ARG A 122 1.59 5.64 -15.46
C ARG A 122 1.64 4.66 -14.29
N ILE A 123 2.83 4.38 -13.75
CA ILE A 123 2.97 3.56 -12.52
C ILE A 123 2.20 4.21 -11.37
N ASN A 124 2.38 5.51 -11.13
CA ASN A 124 1.65 6.21 -10.08
C ASN A 124 0.12 6.18 -10.32
N LEU A 125 -0.32 6.27 -11.58
CA LEU A 125 -1.74 6.19 -11.91
C LEU A 125 -2.31 4.77 -11.72
N ILE A 126 -1.54 3.72 -12.07
CA ILE A 126 -1.90 2.32 -11.80
C ILE A 126 -2.08 2.13 -10.29
N GLN A 127 -1.11 2.60 -9.48
CA GLN A 127 -1.17 2.49 -8.03
C GLN A 127 -2.38 3.25 -7.45
N ALA A 128 -2.60 4.49 -7.90
CA ALA A 128 -3.74 5.30 -7.44
C ALA A 128 -5.11 4.64 -7.77
N TYR A 129 -5.23 3.97 -8.90
CA TYR A 129 -6.42 3.19 -9.22
C TYR A 129 -6.53 1.92 -8.37
N ALA A 130 -5.41 1.21 -8.13
CA ALA A 130 -5.38 0.02 -7.28
C ALA A 130 -5.81 0.35 -5.84
N ASP A 131 -5.29 1.43 -5.27
CA ASP A 131 -5.64 1.90 -3.91
C ASP A 131 -7.13 2.27 -3.79
N LYS A 132 -7.76 2.71 -4.87
CA LYS A 132 -9.19 3.00 -4.96
C LYS A 132 -10.03 1.77 -5.36
N GLN A 133 -9.43 0.58 -5.42
CA GLN A 133 -10.07 -0.68 -5.86
C GLN A 133 -10.67 -0.60 -7.28
N LYS A 134 -10.15 0.30 -8.12
CA LYS A 134 -10.48 0.44 -9.54
C LYS A 134 -9.57 -0.45 -10.39
N THR A 135 -9.66 -1.75 -10.14
CA THR A 135 -8.72 -2.75 -10.68
C THR A 135 -8.76 -2.84 -12.21
N ASP A 136 -9.93 -2.65 -12.83
CA ASP A 136 -10.08 -2.73 -14.30
C ASP A 136 -9.41 -1.54 -15.00
N GLU A 137 -9.53 -0.33 -14.43
CA GLU A 137 -8.85 0.85 -14.93
C GLU A 137 -7.33 0.71 -14.81
N ALA A 138 -6.84 0.19 -13.67
CA ALA A 138 -5.42 -0.09 -13.47
C ALA A 138 -4.89 -1.11 -14.48
N LEU A 139 -5.60 -2.21 -14.72
CA LEU A 139 -5.24 -3.24 -15.71
C LEU A 139 -5.20 -2.67 -17.13
N THR A 140 -6.14 -1.79 -17.49
CA THR A 140 -6.16 -1.13 -18.81
C THR A 140 -4.89 -0.34 -19.06
N ILE A 141 -4.37 0.37 -18.04
CA ILE A 141 -3.10 1.11 -18.16
C ILE A 141 -1.92 0.14 -18.26
N CYS A 142 -1.89 -0.92 -17.45
CA CYS A 142 -0.85 -1.95 -17.56
C CYS A 142 -0.79 -2.50 -18.98
N ASP A 143 -1.93 -2.88 -19.56
CA ASP A 143 -2.00 -3.43 -20.91
C ASP A 143 -1.52 -2.44 -21.98
N SER A 144 -1.92 -1.17 -21.85
CA SER A 144 -1.46 -0.10 -22.75
C SER A 144 0.05 0.08 -22.71
N VAL A 145 0.67 0.01 -21.51
CA VAL A 145 2.14 0.10 -21.38
C VAL A 145 2.82 -1.14 -21.96
N LEU A 146 2.32 -2.32 -21.62
CA LEU A 146 2.92 -3.59 -22.04
C LEU A 146 2.79 -3.85 -23.54
N GLN A 147 1.79 -3.29 -24.20
CA GLN A 147 1.65 -3.33 -25.67
C GLN A 147 2.82 -2.61 -26.36
N GLN A 148 3.30 -1.49 -25.79
CA GLN A 148 4.42 -0.72 -26.35
C GLN A 148 5.77 -1.19 -25.81
N HIS A 149 5.80 -1.63 -24.56
CA HIS A 149 6.99 -1.99 -23.80
C HIS A 149 6.80 -3.32 -23.08
N PRO A 150 6.80 -4.47 -23.79
CA PRO A 150 6.44 -5.78 -23.21
C PRO A 150 7.40 -6.26 -22.10
N GLY A 151 8.62 -5.72 -22.05
CA GLY A 151 9.64 -6.08 -21.05
C GLY A 151 9.64 -5.23 -19.78
N GLN A 152 8.59 -4.44 -19.52
CA GLN A 152 8.48 -3.64 -18.29
C GLN A 152 8.12 -4.54 -17.09
N VAL A 153 9.16 -5.12 -16.47
CA VAL A 153 9.01 -6.11 -15.39
C VAL A 153 8.17 -5.56 -14.23
N GLY A 154 8.39 -4.31 -13.80
CA GLY A 154 7.60 -3.68 -12.74
C GLY A 154 6.10 -3.60 -13.07
N ILE A 155 5.75 -3.28 -14.32
CA ILE A 155 4.35 -3.27 -14.77
C ILE A 155 3.76 -4.70 -14.84
N LEU A 156 4.54 -5.68 -15.27
CA LEU A 156 4.10 -7.09 -15.25
C LEU A 156 3.83 -7.56 -13.83
N MET A 157 4.68 -7.21 -12.86
CA MET A 157 4.45 -7.54 -11.45
C MET A 157 3.18 -6.85 -10.92
N MET A 158 3.01 -5.55 -11.15
CA MET A 158 1.78 -4.83 -10.77
C MET A 158 0.54 -5.46 -11.41
N LYS A 159 0.60 -5.84 -12.69
CA LYS A 159 -0.50 -6.52 -13.39
C LYS A 159 -0.83 -7.86 -12.73
N SER A 160 0.18 -8.62 -12.33
CA SER A 160 -0.01 -9.88 -11.61
C SER A 160 -0.76 -9.67 -10.29
N ASP A 161 -0.37 -8.67 -9.50
CA ASP A 161 -1.03 -8.34 -8.23
C ASP A 161 -2.50 -7.91 -8.43
N LEU A 162 -2.76 -7.13 -9.46
CA LEU A 162 -4.13 -6.72 -9.84
C LEU A 162 -5.00 -7.91 -10.27
N LEU A 163 -4.43 -8.88 -11.01
CA LEU A 163 -5.13 -10.11 -11.39
C LEU A 163 -5.44 -10.97 -10.16
N ASP A 164 -4.56 -11.01 -9.16
CA ASP A 164 -4.84 -11.69 -7.90
C ASP A 164 -5.99 -11.03 -7.13
N GLN A 165 -6.05 -9.69 -7.08
CA GLN A 165 -7.19 -8.97 -6.49
C GLN A 165 -8.52 -9.34 -7.16
N LYS A 166 -8.48 -9.70 -8.45
CA LYS A 166 -9.64 -10.21 -9.21
C LYS A 166 -9.86 -11.71 -9.06
N ASN A 167 -9.07 -12.40 -8.24
CA ASN A 167 -9.07 -13.85 -8.10
C ASN A 167 -8.70 -14.61 -9.40
N ASP A 168 -8.01 -13.95 -10.36
CA ASP A 168 -7.45 -14.58 -11.55
C ASP A 168 -6.01 -15.07 -11.29
N SER A 169 -5.89 -16.12 -10.49
CA SER A 169 -4.58 -16.69 -10.12
C SER A 169 -3.85 -17.31 -11.33
N ILE A 170 -4.58 -17.72 -12.36
CA ILE A 170 -3.97 -18.27 -13.60
C ILE A 170 -3.35 -17.13 -14.41
N GLY A 171 -4.07 -16.06 -14.62
CA GLY A 171 -3.57 -14.85 -15.29
C GLY A 171 -2.39 -14.23 -14.55
N SER A 172 -2.49 -14.15 -13.22
CA SER A 172 -1.41 -13.67 -12.34
C SER A 172 -0.13 -14.49 -12.55
N LEU A 173 -0.19 -15.82 -12.42
CA LEU A 173 0.97 -16.69 -12.61
C LEU A 173 1.58 -16.55 -14.00
N LYS A 174 0.74 -16.57 -15.06
CA LYS A 174 1.21 -16.39 -16.43
C LYS A 174 1.92 -15.06 -16.65
N THR A 175 1.44 -14.00 -15.99
CA THR A 175 2.04 -12.67 -16.08
C THR A 175 3.41 -12.63 -15.39
N LEU A 176 3.57 -13.29 -14.23
CA LEU A 176 4.87 -13.44 -13.58
C LEU A 176 5.83 -14.31 -14.38
N GLU A 177 5.36 -15.40 -15.00
CA GLU A 177 6.18 -16.19 -15.91
C GLU A 177 6.69 -15.35 -17.10
N GLN A 178 5.84 -14.48 -17.64
CA GLN A 178 6.26 -13.52 -18.67
C GLN A 178 7.33 -12.56 -18.15
N ALA A 179 7.16 -12.01 -16.96
CA ALA A 179 8.15 -11.11 -16.33
C ALA A 179 9.50 -11.81 -16.15
N TYR A 180 9.48 -13.10 -15.76
CA TYR A 180 10.67 -13.91 -15.53
C TYR A 180 11.49 -14.13 -16.79
N LEU A 181 10.87 -14.15 -17.98
CA LEU A 181 11.61 -14.22 -19.26
C LEU A 181 12.48 -12.98 -19.50
N PHE A 182 12.07 -11.83 -19.00
CA PHE A 182 12.83 -10.57 -19.18
C PHE A 182 13.85 -10.33 -18.06
N ALA A 183 13.59 -10.80 -16.85
CA ALA A 183 14.44 -10.55 -15.69
C ALA A 183 14.55 -11.77 -14.75
N PRO A 184 15.17 -12.88 -15.20
CA PRO A 184 15.26 -14.10 -14.39
C PRO A 184 16.13 -13.95 -13.14
N GLY A 185 16.95 -12.89 -13.06
CA GLY A 185 17.78 -12.55 -11.89
C GLY A 185 17.13 -11.53 -10.94
N ASN A 186 15.91 -11.05 -11.21
CA ASN A 186 15.22 -10.15 -10.30
C ASN A 186 14.73 -10.94 -9.07
N GLU A 187 15.27 -10.60 -7.92
CA GLU A 187 15.06 -11.36 -6.69
C GLU A 187 13.58 -11.30 -6.26
N ASP A 188 12.96 -10.12 -6.22
CA ASP A 188 11.56 -9.94 -5.82
C ASP A 188 10.61 -10.72 -6.73
N LEU A 189 10.87 -10.70 -8.04
CA LEU A 189 10.12 -11.49 -9.00
C LEU A 189 10.27 -12.99 -8.75
N CYS A 190 11.49 -13.46 -8.44
CA CYS A 190 11.74 -14.87 -8.14
C CYS A 190 11.01 -15.32 -6.86
N TYR A 191 10.95 -14.48 -5.81
CA TYR A 191 10.17 -14.76 -4.61
C TYR A 191 8.67 -14.86 -4.92
N ASN A 192 8.12 -13.88 -5.64
CA ASN A 192 6.69 -13.87 -6.02
C ASN A 192 6.34 -15.10 -6.87
N LEU A 193 7.16 -15.40 -7.86
CA LEU A 193 6.93 -16.55 -8.76
C LEU A 193 7.06 -17.89 -8.01
N ALA A 194 8.05 -18.04 -7.10
CA ALA A 194 8.23 -19.24 -6.31
C ALA A 194 7.00 -19.52 -5.43
N PHE A 195 6.47 -18.48 -4.79
CA PHE A 195 5.27 -18.58 -3.97
C PHE A 195 4.03 -18.97 -4.81
N LYS A 196 3.84 -18.34 -5.96
CA LYS A 196 2.75 -18.68 -6.90
C LYS A 196 2.83 -20.12 -7.41
N TYR A 197 4.03 -20.57 -7.76
CA TYR A 197 4.24 -21.99 -8.12
C TYR A 197 3.88 -22.92 -6.95
N ALA A 198 4.26 -22.58 -5.72
CA ALA A 198 3.93 -23.38 -4.55
C ALA A 198 2.41 -23.47 -4.33
N GLN A 199 1.71 -22.35 -4.43
CA GLN A 199 0.25 -22.27 -4.31
C GLN A 199 -0.46 -23.09 -5.40
N SER A 200 0.03 -23.03 -6.64
CA SER A 200 -0.54 -23.76 -7.80
C SER A 200 -0.08 -25.23 -7.90
N LYS A 201 0.59 -25.77 -6.89
CA LYS A 201 1.14 -27.16 -6.88
C LYS A 201 2.16 -27.41 -7.99
N ASN A 202 2.80 -26.38 -8.50
CA ASN A 202 3.79 -26.49 -9.56
C ASN A 202 5.18 -26.78 -8.98
N SER A 203 5.80 -27.91 -9.35
CA SER A 203 7.11 -28.32 -8.84
C SER A 203 8.26 -27.36 -9.18
N LYS A 204 8.10 -26.45 -10.13
CA LYS A 204 9.05 -25.36 -10.39
C LYS A 204 9.32 -24.52 -9.14
N ALA A 205 8.37 -24.48 -8.17
CA ALA A 205 8.57 -23.86 -6.87
C ALA A 205 9.83 -24.36 -6.18
N LEU A 206 10.07 -25.67 -6.20
CA LEU A 206 11.20 -26.29 -5.51
C LEU A 206 12.54 -25.84 -6.11
N THR A 207 12.63 -25.88 -7.43
CA THR A 207 13.87 -25.48 -8.15
C THR A 207 14.17 -23.99 -7.95
N LEU A 208 13.13 -23.14 -8.00
CA LEU A 208 13.30 -21.71 -7.83
C LEU A 208 13.68 -21.35 -6.38
N CYS A 209 13.06 -22.02 -5.39
CA CYS A 209 13.47 -21.89 -3.99
C CYS A 209 14.90 -22.36 -3.74
N ASP A 210 15.35 -23.46 -4.38
CA ASP A 210 16.73 -23.91 -4.26
C ASP A 210 17.71 -22.89 -4.84
N SER A 211 17.37 -22.26 -5.95
CA SER A 211 18.15 -21.17 -6.54
C SER A 211 18.24 -19.95 -5.61
N LEU A 212 17.10 -19.54 -5.01
CA LEU A 212 17.08 -18.45 -4.04
C LEU A 212 17.94 -18.74 -2.80
N LEU A 213 17.87 -19.96 -2.27
CA LEU A 213 18.67 -20.39 -1.13
C LEU A 213 20.17 -20.47 -1.45
N HIS A 214 20.53 -20.84 -2.67
CA HIS A 214 21.94 -20.91 -3.10
C HIS A 214 22.56 -19.51 -3.22
N ASN A 215 21.78 -18.53 -3.65
CA ASN A 215 22.23 -17.14 -3.84
C ASN A 215 22.17 -16.31 -2.55
N ASP A 216 21.55 -16.85 -1.49
CA ASP A 216 21.41 -16.16 -0.20
C ASP A 216 22.70 -16.21 0.59
N THR A 217 23.45 -15.12 0.58
CA THR A 217 24.70 -14.95 1.35
C THR A 217 24.44 -14.65 2.84
N ILE A 218 23.23 -14.34 3.23
CA ILE A 218 22.87 -13.86 4.58
C ILE A 218 22.28 -14.96 5.48
N LEU A 219 21.90 -16.13 4.91
CA LEU A 219 21.36 -17.31 5.60
C LEU A 219 20.16 -17.07 6.55
N LYS A 220 19.41 -15.97 6.36
CA LYS A 220 18.33 -15.56 7.28
C LYS A 220 16.96 -15.46 6.65
N LYS A 221 16.81 -15.85 5.39
CA LYS A 221 15.51 -15.75 4.71
C LYS A 221 14.72 -17.04 4.92
N GLY A 222 13.66 -16.97 5.68
CA GLY A 222 12.74 -18.09 5.94
C GLY A 222 11.82 -18.41 4.77
N GLU A 223 11.56 -17.44 3.87
CA GLU A 223 10.55 -17.52 2.82
C GLU A 223 10.75 -18.68 1.83
N PRO A 224 11.94 -18.95 1.26
CA PRO A 224 12.08 -20.07 0.34
C PRO A 224 11.80 -21.43 1.01
N TYR A 225 12.13 -21.58 2.28
CA TYR A 225 11.73 -22.78 3.04
C TYR A 225 10.23 -22.83 3.26
N TYR A 226 9.61 -21.69 3.60
CA TYR A 226 8.17 -21.59 3.73
C TYR A 226 7.44 -21.95 2.44
N PHE A 227 7.89 -21.43 1.28
CA PHE A 227 7.29 -21.75 -0.02
C PHE A 227 7.39 -23.24 -0.37
N LYS A 228 8.52 -23.90 -0.04
CA LYS A 228 8.62 -25.36 -0.13
C LYS A 228 7.62 -26.06 0.79
N GLY A 229 7.44 -25.57 2.01
CA GLY A 229 6.43 -26.05 2.94
C GLY A 229 5.02 -25.95 2.37
N VAL A 230 4.66 -24.79 1.79
CA VAL A 230 3.38 -24.54 1.12
C VAL A 230 3.18 -25.50 -0.05
N TYR A 231 4.20 -25.68 -0.91
CA TYR A 231 4.13 -26.64 -2.00
C TYR A 231 3.81 -28.06 -1.51
N TYR A 232 4.60 -28.57 -0.53
CA TYR A 232 4.39 -29.91 0.00
C TYR A 232 3.07 -30.07 0.75
N SER A 233 2.58 -29.03 1.41
CA SER A 233 1.23 -29.00 2.00
C SER A 233 0.16 -29.16 0.92
N ASN A 234 0.28 -28.42 -0.18
CA ASN A 234 -0.71 -28.41 -1.26
C ASN A 234 -0.74 -29.73 -2.06
N VAL A 235 0.39 -30.41 -2.17
CA VAL A 235 0.45 -31.76 -2.77
C VAL A 235 0.19 -32.88 -1.77
N ASN A 236 -0.27 -32.54 -0.56
CA ASN A 236 -0.63 -33.44 0.53
C ASN A 236 0.54 -34.26 1.14
N GLU A 237 1.77 -33.79 0.97
CA GLU A 237 2.95 -34.39 1.62
C GLU A 237 3.21 -33.72 2.99
N LYS A 238 2.29 -33.90 3.94
CA LYS A 238 2.25 -33.18 5.22
C LYS A 238 3.53 -33.32 6.05
N ILE A 239 4.24 -34.46 6.00
CA ILE A 239 5.49 -34.68 6.75
C ILE A 239 6.59 -33.75 6.21
N LYS A 240 6.74 -33.65 4.90
CA LYS A 240 7.72 -32.72 4.29
C LYS A 240 7.34 -31.28 4.52
N ALA A 241 6.03 -30.96 4.46
CA ALA A 241 5.55 -29.61 4.74
C ALA A 241 5.96 -29.16 6.15
N LEU A 242 5.76 -30.00 7.17
CA LEU A 242 6.13 -29.72 8.56
C LEU A 242 7.67 -29.53 8.71
N ASP A 243 8.48 -30.35 8.03
CA ASP A 243 9.94 -30.19 8.02
C ASP A 243 10.36 -28.85 7.46
N TYR A 244 9.79 -28.44 6.32
CA TYR A 244 10.11 -27.16 5.69
C TYR A 244 9.59 -25.95 6.47
N PHE A 245 8.41 -26.02 7.09
CA PHE A 245 7.95 -24.97 8.02
C PHE A 245 8.85 -24.84 9.25
N ASN A 246 9.35 -25.97 9.78
CA ASN A 246 10.36 -25.92 10.85
C ASN A 246 11.66 -25.23 10.39
N LYS A 247 12.14 -25.51 9.18
CA LYS A 247 13.31 -24.81 8.59
C LYS A 247 13.06 -23.33 8.40
N ALA A 248 11.87 -22.92 7.96
CA ALA A 248 11.48 -21.52 7.84
C ALA A 248 11.56 -20.83 9.22
N ILE A 249 10.98 -21.43 10.26
CA ILE A 249 10.98 -20.93 11.64
C ILE A 249 12.43 -20.86 12.21
N GLN A 250 13.27 -21.84 11.91
CA GLN A 250 14.68 -21.82 12.36
C GLN A 250 15.48 -20.70 11.72
N ASN A 251 15.17 -20.33 10.48
CA ASN A 251 15.85 -19.24 9.76
C ASN A 251 15.26 -17.86 10.10
N ASP A 252 13.97 -17.80 10.37
CA ASP A 252 13.29 -16.59 10.86
C ASP A 252 12.29 -16.95 11.96
N TYR A 253 12.69 -16.71 13.22
CA TYR A 253 11.86 -16.98 14.39
C TYR A 253 10.55 -16.16 14.40
N ASN A 254 10.52 -15.01 13.73
CA ASN A 254 9.31 -14.16 13.69
C ASN A 254 8.40 -14.47 12.51
N PHE A 255 8.65 -15.51 11.74
CA PHE A 255 7.87 -15.84 10.55
C PHE A 255 6.53 -16.49 10.91
N LEU A 256 5.54 -15.65 11.22
CA LEU A 256 4.23 -16.05 11.76
C LEU A 256 3.48 -17.04 10.86
N ASP A 257 3.52 -16.86 9.51
CA ASP A 257 2.81 -17.72 8.57
C ASP A 257 3.30 -19.18 8.64
N ALA A 258 4.59 -19.39 8.85
CA ALA A 258 5.14 -20.75 8.99
C ALA A 258 4.62 -21.45 10.27
N TYR A 259 4.47 -20.70 11.37
CA TYR A 259 3.83 -21.25 12.59
C TYR A 259 2.36 -21.56 12.34
N MET A 260 1.63 -20.64 11.70
CA MET A 260 0.21 -20.81 11.45
C MET A 260 -0.06 -22.04 10.59
N ASP A 261 0.64 -22.20 9.47
CA ASP A 261 0.45 -23.35 8.58
C ASP A 261 0.92 -24.67 9.21
N LYS A 262 2.00 -24.64 10.00
CA LYS A 262 2.43 -25.77 10.81
C LYS A 262 1.32 -26.18 11.82
N GLY A 263 0.76 -25.20 12.54
CA GLY A 263 -0.31 -25.43 13.50
C GLY A 263 -1.57 -25.99 12.84
N ARG A 264 -1.95 -25.47 11.66
CA ARG A 264 -3.09 -25.99 10.89
C ARG A 264 -2.91 -27.45 10.49
N ILE A 265 -1.73 -27.83 9.98
CA ILE A 265 -1.44 -29.25 9.64
C ILE A 265 -1.53 -30.14 10.88
N LEU A 266 -0.99 -29.73 12.02
CA LEU A 266 -1.05 -30.49 13.24
C LEU A 266 -2.51 -30.66 13.72
N PHE A 267 -3.32 -29.62 13.60
CA PHE A 267 -4.75 -29.66 13.90
C PHE A 267 -5.48 -30.66 12.99
N GLU A 268 -5.25 -30.62 11.67
CA GLU A 268 -5.80 -31.58 10.70
C GLU A 268 -5.41 -33.03 11.03
N GLN A 269 -4.20 -33.23 11.58
CA GLN A 269 -3.74 -34.55 12.07
C GLN A 269 -4.33 -34.93 13.43
N LYS A 270 -5.25 -34.12 13.98
CA LYS A 270 -5.84 -34.27 15.32
C LYS A 270 -4.82 -34.23 16.48
N LYS A 271 -3.63 -33.68 16.24
CA LYS A 271 -2.59 -33.43 17.24
C LYS A 271 -2.84 -32.08 17.94
N TYR A 272 -4.00 -32.01 18.62
CA TYR A 272 -4.51 -30.73 19.13
C TYR A 272 -3.63 -30.10 20.21
N ASN A 273 -2.95 -30.89 21.03
CA ASN A 273 -2.00 -30.34 22.01
C ASN A 273 -0.77 -29.71 21.34
N ASP A 274 -0.21 -30.38 20.32
CA ASP A 274 0.95 -29.86 19.57
C ASP A 274 0.56 -28.60 18.81
N ALA A 275 -0.60 -28.59 18.14
CA ALA A 275 -1.14 -27.44 17.45
C ALA A 275 -1.36 -26.24 18.40
N SER A 276 -1.97 -26.49 19.57
CA SER A 276 -2.15 -25.47 20.61
C SER A 276 -0.83 -24.85 21.04
N GLY A 277 0.21 -25.67 21.25
CA GLY A 277 1.56 -25.18 21.59
C GLY A 277 2.15 -24.27 20.51
N VAL A 278 1.95 -24.61 19.22
CA VAL A 278 2.41 -23.79 18.10
C VAL A 278 1.67 -22.44 18.08
N PHE A 279 0.34 -22.41 18.21
CA PHE A 279 -0.43 -21.15 18.22
C PHE A 279 -0.12 -20.29 19.45
N GLN A 280 0.17 -20.90 20.61
CA GLN A 280 0.66 -20.18 21.79
C GLN A 280 2.03 -19.53 21.55
N LEU A 281 2.94 -20.17 20.80
CA LEU A 281 4.21 -19.58 20.41
C LEU A 281 3.99 -18.39 19.47
N THR A 282 3.07 -18.53 18.50
CA THR A 282 2.67 -17.41 17.62
C THR A 282 2.21 -16.21 18.44
N LEU A 283 1.39 -16.43 19.46
CA LEU A 283 0.88 -15.38 20.35
C LEU A 283 1.96 -14.77 21.27
N LYS A 284 3.05 -15.48 21.55
CA LYS A 284 4.21 -14.90 22.26
C LYS A 284 4.99 -13.94 21.37
N ILE A 285 5.02 -14.19 20.05
CA ILE A 285 5.67 -13.33 19.07
C ILE A 285 4.79 -12.12 18.75
N SER A 286 3.50 -12.36 18.51
CA SER A 286 2.51 -11.33 18.19
C SER A 286 1.25 -11.53 19.03
N SER A 287 1.15 -10.79 20.14
CA SER A 287 0.08 -10.92 21.13
C SER A 287 -1.30 -10.46 20.66
N THR A 288 -1.39 -9.83 19.49
CA THR A 288 -2.64 -9.34 18.90
C THR A 288 -3.06 -10.10 17.64
N TYR A 289 -2.36 -11.23 17.34
CA TYR A 289 -2.61 -11.98 16.10
C TYR A 289 -3.92 -12.77 16.20
N ALA A 290 -4.98 -12.21 15.63
CA ALA A 290 -6.36 -12.69 15.75
C ALA A 290 -6.54 -14.15 15.31
N ASP A 291 -5.96 -14.54 14.17
CA ASP A 291 -6.03 -15.92 13.65
C ASP A 291 -5.43 -16.95 14.61
N ALA A 292 -4.35 -16.61 15.31
CA ALA A 292 -3.74 -17.52 16.27
C ALA A 292 -4.66 -17.77 17.47
N TYR A 293 -5.37 -16.75 17.95
CA TYR A 293 -6.41 -16.95 18.98
C TYR A 293 -7.55 -17.82 18.46
N PHE A 294 -8.00 -17.60 17.24
CA PHE A 294 -9.06 -18.39 16.63
C PHE A 294 -8.68 -19.88 16.56
N TRP A 295 -7.50 -20.19 16.02
CA TRP A 295 -7.04 -21.58 15.92
C TRP A 295 -6.70 -22.21 17.27
N LEU A 296 -6.22 -21.42 18.23
CA LEU A 296 -6.04 -21.88 19.62
C LEU A 296 -7.39 -22.27 20.25
N GLY A 297 -8.42 -21.43 20.04
CA GLY A 297 -9.78 -21.74 20.45
C GLY A 297 -10.30 -23.04 19.84
N LYS A 298 -10.07 -23.26 18.53
CA LYS A 298 -10.44 -24.53 17.84
C LYS A 298 -9.72 -25.75 18.46
N CYS A 299 -8.45 -25.62 18.82
CA CYS A 299 -7.72 -26.69 19.49
C CYS A 299 -8.33 -27.01 20.87
N GLN A 300 -8.63 -25.99 21.67
CA GLN A 300 -9.17 -26.12 22.99
C GLN A 300 -10.60 -26.69 22.97
N GLU A 301 -11.43 -26.28 22.01
CA GLU A 301 -12.75 -26.86 21.79
C GLU A 301 -12.65 -28.37 21.49
N ALA A 302 -11.73 -28.76 20.59
CA ALA A 302 -11.47 -30.15 20.25
C ALA A 302 -10.96 -30.99 21.43
N LEU A 303 -10.28 -30.33 22.39
CA LEU A 303 -9.81 -30.94 23.65
C LEU A 303 -10.88 -30.92 24.76
N GLY A 304 -12.07 -30.37 24.53
CA GLY A 304 -13.15 -30.26 25.51
C GLY A 304 -12.97 -29.10 26.52
N GLN A 305 -12.00 -28.22 26.31
CA GLN A 305 -11.66 -27.04 27.15
C GLN A 305 -12.56 -25.86 26.75
N LYS A 306 -13.87 -25.98 27.00
CA LYS A 306 -14.87 -25.04 26.45
C LYS A 306 -14.70 -23.58 26.88
N GLU A 307 -14.40 -23.34 28.16
CA GLU A 307 -14.24 -22.00 28.71
C GLU A 307 -13.01 -21.30 28.09
N ASP A 308 -11.88 -21.98 27.97
CA ASP A 308 -10.69 -21.46 27.36
C ASP A 308 -10.90 -21.18 25.85
N ALA A 309 -11.60 -22.11 25.19
CA ALA A 309 -11.96 -21.95 23.78
C ALA A 309 -12.80 -20.69 23.55
N ARG A 310 -13.88 -20.53 24.35
CA ARG A 310 -14.77 -19.37 24.30
C ARG A 310 -13.98 -18.05 24.46
N LEU A 311 -13.09 -18.01 25.47
CA LEU A 311 -12.27 -16.82 25.72
C LEU A 311 -11.34 -16.49 24.55
N ASN A 312 -10.74 -17.50 23.94
CA ASN A 312 -9.84 -17.27 22.79
C ASN A 312 -10.62 -16.89 21.52
N TYR A 313 -11.81 -17.41 21.28
CA TYR A 313 -12.69 -16.93 20.21
C TYR A 313 -13.12 -15.47 20.42
N GLN A 314 -13.44 -15.08 21.66
CA GLN A 314 -13.75 -13.68 21.99
C GLN A 314 -12.55 -12.75 21.72
N ARG A 315 -11.33 -13.18 22.06
CA ARG A 315 -10.09 -12.42 21.76
C ARG A 315 -9.87 -12.29 20.27
N ALA A 316 -10.03 -13.37 19.50
CA ALA A 316 -9.90 -13.37 18.05
C ALA A 316 -10.83 -12.31 17.43
N TYR A 317 -12.12 -12.36 17.76
CA TYR A 317 -13.09 -11.36 17.29
C TYR A 317 -12.83 -9.96 17.86
N GLY A 318 -12.24 -9.88 19.05
CA GLY A 318 -11.85 -8.61 19.68
C GLY A 318 -10.78 -7.87 18.84
N PHE A 319 -9.78 -8.60 18.36
CA PHE A 319 -8.70 -8.07 17.57
C PHE A 319 -9.06 -7.91 16.08
N ASP A 320 -9.87 -8.81 15.54
CA ASP A 320 -10.36 -8.72 14.15
C ASP A 320 -11.88 -8.96 14.08
N LYS A 321 -12.61 -7.88 13.80
CA LYS A 321 -14.08 -7.90 13.66
C LYS A 321 -14.57 -8.62 12.41
N SER A 322 -13.70 -8.89 11.44
CA SER A 322 -14.05 -9.66 10.25
C SER A 322 -14.16 -11.17 10.54
N LEU A 323 -13.55 -11.68 11.62
CA LEU A 323 -13.62 -13.07 12.06
C LEU A 323 -14.98 -13.39 12.72
N THR A 324 -16.07 -13.29 11.97
CA THR A 324 -17.43 -13.57 12.46
C THR A 324 -17.59 -15.01 12.92
N GLU A 325 -16.87 -15.98 12.32
CA GLU A 325 -16.84 -17.38 12.76
C GLU A 325 -16.36 -17.50 14.23
N ALA A 326 -15.39 -16.67 14.64
CA ALA A 326 -14.93 -16.66 16.02
C ALA A 326 -16.01 -16.15 16.98
N LYS A 327 -16.77 -15.11 16.58
CA LYS A 327 -17.91 -14.62 17.35
C LYS A 327 -18.95 -15.71 17.54
N ASP A 328 -19.39 -16.34 16.46
CA ASP A 328 -20.43 -17.37 16.47
C ASP A 328 -19.98 -18.59 17.31
N ALA A 329 -18.69 -18.96 17.22
CA ALA A 329 -18.13 -20.04 18.03
C ALA A 329 -18.12 -19.70 19.52
N ALA A 330 -17.80 -18.45 19.89
CA ALA A 330 -17.82 -18.00 21.29
C ALA A 330 -19.23 -17.95 21.88
N GLU A 331 -20.25 -17.61 21.08
CA GLU A 331 -21.67 -17.59 21.52
C GLU A 331 -22.26 -18.97 21.65
N ARG A 332 -21.77 -19.97 20.92
CA ARG A 332 -22.23 -21.36 20.93
C ARG A 332 -21.74 -22.14 22.14
N LEU A 333 -20.57 -21.84 22.69
CA LEU A 333 -19.92 -22.53 23.80
C LEU A 333 -20.38 -22.02 25.17
#